data_c8803c71ae54cd4299cef7125f72ff67
#
_entry.id   c8803c71ae54cd4299cef7125f72ff67
#
_cell.length_a   1.000
_cell.length_b   1.000
_cell.length_c   1.000
_cell.angle_alpha   90.00
_cell.angle_beta   90.00
_cell.angle_gamma   90.00
#
_symmetry.space_group_name_H-M   'P 1'
#
loop_
_entity.id
_entity.type
_entity.pdbx_description
1 polymer ?
#
loop_
_entity_poly.entity_id
_entity_poly.type
_entity_poly.pdbx_seq_one_letter_code
_entity_poly.pdbx_strand_id
1 'polypeptide(L)'
;MRVTIRPIAAALSIACLTLLTVPVVTGAALAQNNQAEPAEQAPKQIALTDAQIGNVLAAKSDIDAIVSKLPQNGNEPSPKVMAQLDAAAKKHGFASYSEYDDVAGNISMVMEGFDPQTKKYVGQDVVIKQEIAQVQADKKMPANDRKEALNQLNDELKSVTPLQFPANVDVVGKYYDKLSEAMSQN
;
A
#
# COMPACT_ATOMS: atom_id res chain seq x y z
N MET A 1 27.30 -8.98 -0.53
CA MET A 1 26.05 -8.46 -1.08
C MET A 1 25.10 -8.21 0.09
N ARG A 2 24.74 -6.98 0.35
CA ARG A 2 23.77 -6.63 1.41
C ARG A 2 22.40 -6.66 0.77
N VAL A 3 21.58 -7.63 1.15
CA VAL A 3 20.17 -7.71 0.78
C VAL A 3 19.46 -6.63 1.59
N THR A 4 19.01 -5.58 0.94
CA THR A 4 18.13 -4.58 1.54
C THR A 4 16.72 -5.16 1.55
N ILE A 5 16.32 -5.71 2.70
CA ILE A 5 14.95 -6.12 2.94
C ILE A 5 14.13 -4.83 3.09
N ARG A 6 13.07 -4.68 2.30
CA ARG A 6 12.11 -3.60 2.45
C ARG A 6 11.52 -3.66 3.86
N PRO A 7 11.43 -2.55 4.61
CA PRO A 7 10.71 -2.55 5.87
C PRO A 7 9.21 -2.73 5.57
N ILE A 8 8.70 -3.93 5.88
CA ILE A 8 7.26 -4.19 5.89
C ILE A 8 6.72 -3.42 7.10
N ALA A 9 5.98 -2.35 6.86
CA ALA A 9 5.31 -1.61 7.91
C ALA A 9 4.17 -2.48 8.48
N ALA A 10 4.48 -3.29 9.50
CA ALA A 10 3.49 -4.05 10.22
C ALA A 10 2.68 -3.12 11.13
N ALA A 11 1.46 -2.81 10.77
CA ALA A 11 0.49 -2.19 11.66
C ALA A 11 0.03 -3.22 12.70
N LEU A 12 0.65 -3.22 13.88
CA LEU A 12 0.24 -4.03 15.03
C LEU A 12 -1.03 -3.45 15.65
N SER A 13 -2.16 -4.06 15.37
CA SER A 13 -3.41 -3.82 16.10
C SER A 13 -3.38 -4.65 17.39
N ILE A 14 -3.13 -3.99 18.53
CA ILE A 14 -3.21 -4.59 19.85
C ILE A 14 -4.68 -4.65 20.27
N ALA A 15 -5.27 -5.84 20.30
CA ALA A 15 -6.58 -6.09 20.87
C ALA A 15 -6.47 -6.18 22.41
N CYS A 16 -7.01 -5.18 23.12
CA CYS A 16 -7.18 -5.24 24.56
C CYS A 16 -8.35 -6.16 24.93
N LEU A 17 -8.02 -7.25 25.61
CA LEU A 17 -8.94 -8.19 26.21
C LEU A 17 -9.47 -7.63 27.54
N THR A 18 -10.72 -7.18 27.62
CA THR A 18 -11.39 -6.92 28.87
C THR A 18 -12.45 -7.98 29.16
N LEU A 19 -12.18 -8.78 30.19
CA LEU A 19 -13.18 -9.66 30.81
C LEU A 19 -14.24 -8.82 31.51
N LEU A 20 -15.50 -9.00 31.19
CA LEU A 20 -16.63 -8.62 32.02
C LEU A 20 -17.73 -9.68 31.99
N THR A 21 -18.13 -10.05 33.17
CA THR A 21 -19.07 -11.07 33.62
C THR A 21 -20.50 -10.88 33.09
N VAL A 22 -21.12 -12.04 32.79
CA VAL A 22 -22.52 -12.21 32.34
C VAL A 22 -23.54 -11.96 33.44
N PRO A 23 -24.74 -11.43 33.12
CA PRO A 23 -25.97 -12.10 33.55
C PRO A 23 -26.85 -12.49 32.36
N VAL A 24 -27.35 -13.70 32.45
CA VAL A 24 -28.33 -14.33 31.58
C VAL A 24 -29.65 -13.56 31.59
N VAL A 25 -30.14 -13.09 30.47
CA VAL A 25 -31.55 -12.75 30.22
C VAL A 25 -32.00 -13.36 28.89
N THR A 26 -33.06 -14.11 29.01
CA THR A 26 -33.77 -14.88 27.98
C THR A 26 -34.38 -14.00 26.88
N GLY A 27 -34.19 -14.42 25.63
CA GLY A 27 -35.21 -14.33 24.57
C GLY A 27 -35.40 -12.97 23.88
N ALA A 28 -34.64 -12.76 22.80
CA ALA A 28 -35.13 -12.12 21.58
C ALA A 28 -34.18 -12.53 20.44
N ALA A 29 -34.75 -13.05 19.37
CA ALA A 29 -34.03 -13.37 18.14
C ALA A 29 -33.48 -12.06 17.55
N LEU A 30 -32.23 -11.76 17.85
CA LEU A 30 -31.50 -10.69 17.18
C LEU A 30 -31.05 -11.26 15.81
N ALA A 31 -31.67 -10.74 14.75
CA ALA A 31 -31.13 -10.84 13.42
C ALA A 31 -29.66 -10.42 13.49
N GLN A 32 -28.73 -11.38 13.29
CA GLN A 32 -27.33 -11.08 13.05
C GLN A 32 -27.29 -10.22 11.78
N ASN A 33 -27.20 -8.92 11.98
CA ASN A 33 -26.69 -8.04 10.94
C ASN A 33 -25.23 -8.46 10.72
N ASN A 34 -25.00 -9.38 9.81
CA ASN A 34 -23.73 -9.53 9.15
C ASN A 34 -23.51 -8.21 8.37
N GLN A 35 -23.03 -7.17 9.05
CA GLN A 35 -22.27 -6.14 8.37
C GLN A 35 -21.05 -6.87 7.81
N ALA A 36 -21.17 -7.28 6.55
CA ALA A 36 -19.99 -7.59 5.76
C ALA A 36 -19.08 -6.35 5.89
N GLU A 37 -17.90 -6.54 6.46
CA GLU A 37 -16.81 -5.59 6.32
C GLU A 37 -16.82 -5.13 4.86
N PRO A 38 -16.78 -3.81 4.57
CA PRO A 38 -16.69 -3.37 3.19
C PRO A 38 -15.48 -4.09 2.60
N ALA A 39 -15.71 -4.98 1.65
CA ALA A 39 -14.63 -5.58 0.89
C ALA A 39 -13.80 -4.39 0.39
N GLU A 40 -12.55 -4.31 0.82
CA GLU A 40 -11.59 -3.29 0.39
C GLU A 40 -11.62 -3.31 -1.14
N GLN A 41 -12.31 -2.34 -1.72
CA GLN A 41 -12.52 -2.33 -3.17
C GLN A 41 -11.14 -2.16 -3.79
N ALA A 42 -10.77 -3.12 -4.64
CA ALA A 42 -9.51 -3.05 -5.38
C ALA A 42 -9.37 -1.63 -5.97
N PRO A 43 -8.21 -0.99 -5.84
CA PRO A 43 -8.02 0.39 -6.27
C PRO A 43 -8.44 0.54 -7.74
N LYS A 44 -9.15 1.61 -8.04
CA LYS A 44 -9.58 1.93 -9.39
C LYS A 44 -8.36 2.07 -10.29
N GLN A 45 -8.20 1.15 -11.23
CA GLN A 45 -7.10 1.25 -12.19
C GLN A 45 -7.42 2.29 -13.27
N ILE A 46 -6.42 3.10 -13.60
CA ILE A 46 -6.49 4.17 -14.61
C ILE A 46 -5.30 4.10 -15.58
N ALA A 47 -5.48 4.62 -16.78
CA ALA A 47 -4.36 4.81 -17.70
C ALA A 47 -3.49 5.98 -17.20
N LEU A 48 -2.18 5.74 -17.08
CA LEU A 48 -1.20 6.72 -16.63
C LEU A 48 -0.58 7.47 -17.82
N THR A 49 -0.17 8.71 -17.55
CA THR A 49 0.55 9.56 -18.51
C THR A 49 1.88 10.02 -17.93
N ASP A 50 2.85 10.36 -18.78
CA ASP A 50 4.13 10.94 -18.37
C ASP A 50 3.94 12.21 -17.52
N ALA A 51 2.95 13.04 -17.84
CA ALA A 51 2.62 14.26 -17.09
C ALA A 51 2.17 13.94 -15.65
N GLN A 52 1.30 12.95 -15.47
CA GLN A 52 0.83 12.54 -14.14
C GLN A 52 1.98 12.02 -13.28
N ILE A 53 2.89 11.22 -13.84
CA ILE A 53 4.06 10.75 -13.09
C ILE A 53 4.96 11.92 -12.67
N GLY A 54 5.21 12.86 -13.58
CA GLY A 54 5.95 14.08 -13.27
C GLY A 54 5.31 14.89 -12.16
N ASN A 55 3.98 15.04 -12.20
CA ASN A 55 3.21 15.75 -11.18
C ASN A 55 3.24 15.04 -9.81
N VAL A 56 3.15 13.70 -9.76
CA VAL A 56 3.29 12.93 -8.51
C VAL A 56 4.67 13.14 -7.91
N LEU A 57 5.74 13.01 -8.69
CA LEU A 57 7.11 13.23 -8.22
C LEU A 57 7.31 14.65 -7.66
N ALA A 58 6.69 15.65 -8.29
CA ALA A 58 6.76 17.04 -7.85
C ALA A 58 5.93 17.31 -6.57
N ALA A 59 4.77 16.63 -6.42
CA ALA A 59 3.87 16.81 -5.29
C ALA A 59 4.35 16.09 -4.03
N LYS A 60 5.10 14.99 -4.19
CA LYS A 60 5.41 14.05 -3.10
C LYS A 60 5.94 14.73 -1.85
N SER A 61 6.94 15.62 -1.96
CA SER A 61 7.51 16.30 -0.80
C SER A 61 6.50 17.15 -0.02
N ASP A 62 5.61 17.86 -0.72
CA ASP A 62 4.58 18.69 -0.10
C ASP A 62 3.52 17.81 0.58
N ILE A 63 3.12 16.73 -0.06
CA ILE A 63 2.15 15.76 0.49
C ILE A 63 2.74 15.04 1.71
N ASP A 64 3.95 14.49 1.61
CA ASP A 64 4.63 13.79 2.71
C ASP A 64 4.81 14.70 3.94
N ALA A 65 5.13 15.98 3.74
CA ALA A 65 5.25 16.96 4.83
C ALA A 65 3.92 17.19 5.58
N ILE A 66 2.79 16.94 4.96
CA ILE A 66 1.47 17.00 5.59
C ILE A 66 1.12 15.66 6.24
N VAL A 67 1.30 14.56 5.51
CA VAL A 67 0.97 13.20 5.98
C VAL A 67 1.81 12.81 7.20
N SER A 68 3.10 13.16 7.24
CA SER A 68 4.00 12.88 8.37
C SER A 68 3.56 13.50 9.70
N LYS A 69 2.69 14.51 9.66
CA LYS A 69 2.12 15.17 10.85
C LYS A 69 0.79 14.56 11.30
N LEU A 70 0.27 13.58 10.56
CA LEU A 70 -0.95 12.88 10.94
C LEU A 70 -0.69 11.98 12.15
N PRO A 71 -1.63 11.93 13.11
CA PRO A 71 -1.54 10.97 14.20
C PRO A 71 -1.67 9.55 13.63
N GLN A 72 -0.77 8.66 14.04
CA GLN A 72 -0.69 7.26 13.58
C GLN A 72 -1.76 6.35 14.23
N ASN A 73 -2.91 6.89 14.60
CA ASN A 73 -3.96 6.16 15.33
C ASN A 73 -5.10 5.65 14.42
N GLY A 74 -4.91 5.65 13.11
CA GLY A 74 -5.89 5.13 12.14
C GLY A 74 -7.15 5.99 11.97
N ASN A 75 -7.21 7.18 12.58
CA ASN A 75 -8.34 8.09 12.39
C ASN A 75 -8.24 8.78 11.02
N GLU A 76 -9.39 8.99 10.40
CA GLU A 76 -9.47 9.78 9.17
C GLU A 76 -8.87 11.17 9.36
N PRO A 77 -8.17 11.72 8.36
CA PRO A 77 -7.64 13.07 8.41
C PRO A 77 -8.76 14.10 8.68
N SER A 78 -8.48 15.06 9.56
CA SER A 78 -9.47 16.12 9.82
C SER A 78 -9.78 16.91 8.54
N PRO A 79 -10.96 17.58 8.44
CA PRO A 79 -11.31 18.40 7.28
C PRO A 79 -10.26 19.47 6.96
N LYS A 80 -9.58 19.99 7.96
CA LYS A 80 -8.47 20.94 7.79
C LYS A 80 -7.26 20.31 7.09
N VAL A 81 -6.92 19.11 7.45
CA VAL A 81 -5.80 18.37 6.83
C VAL A 81 -6.15 17.98 5.41
N MET A 82 -7.38 17.51 5.16
CA MET A 82 -7.85 17.22 3.81
C MET A 82 -7.79 18.45 2.91
N ALA A 83 -8.17 19.63 3.42
CA ALA A 83 -8.04 20.88 2.66
C ALA A 83 -6.57 21.24 2.35
N GLN A 84 -5.63 20.91 3.24
CA GLN A 84 -4.19 21.11 2.99
C GLN A 84 -3.66 20.15 1.93
N LEU A 85 -4.06 18.87 1.98
CA LEU A 85 -3.70 17.86 0.97
C LEU A 85 -4.27 18.24 -0.40
N ASP A 86 -5.54 18.69 -0.46
CA ASP A 86 -6.16 19.19 -1.68
C ASP A 86 -5.40 20.39 -2.27
N ALA A 87 -5.00 21.34 -1.41
CA ALA A 87 -4.25 22.52 -1.87
C ALA A 87 -2.86 22.12 -2.42
N ALA A 88 -2.19 21.17 -1.77
CA ALA A 88 -0.91 20.65 -2.23
C ALA A 88 -1.05 19.90 -3.57
N ALA A 89 -2.05 19.04 -3.71
CA ALA A 89 -2.33 18.33 -4.95
C ALA A 89 -2.64 19.30 -6.12
N LYS A 90 -3.48 20.31 -5.88
CA LYS A 90 -3.83 21.34 -6.88
C LYS A 90 -2.63 22.16 -7.32
N LYS A 91 -1.71 22.49 -6.42
CA LYS A 91 -0.46 23.18 -6.73
C LYS A 91 0.37 22.43 -7.77
N HIS A 92 0.27 21.11 -7.79
CA HIS A 92 1.01 20.23 -8.68
C HIS A 92 0.17 19.65 -9.85
N GLY A 93 -0.97 20.29 -10.16
CA GLY A 93 -1.75 20.00 -11.36
C GLY A 93 -2.80 18.90 -11.25
N PHE A 94 -3.13 18.45 -10.03
CA PHE A 94 -4.28 17.57 -9.78
C PHE A 94 -5.52 18.39 -9.45
N ALA A 95 -6.71 17.87 -9.77
CA ALA A 95 -7.97 18.53 -9.38
C ALA A 95 -8.27 18.40 -7.89
N SER A 96 -7.77 17.33 -7.24
CA SER A 96 -7.96 17.04 -5.81
C SER A 96 -6.86 16.12 -5.29
N TYR A 97 -6.80 15.98 -3.95
CA TYR A 97 -5.94 14.96 -3.33
C TYR A 97 -6.36 13.53 -3.71
N SER A 98 -7.67 13.29 -3.87
CA SER A 98 -8.16 11.97 -4.33
C SER A 98 -7.62 11.60 -5.71
N GLU A 99 -7.55 12.56 -6.65
CA GLU A 99 -6.95 12.29 -7.97
C GLU A 99 -5.45 12.01 -7.86
N TYR A 100 -4.73 12.76 -7.02
CA TYR A 100 -3.31 12.46 -6.72
C TYR A 100 -3.15 11.05 -6.19
N ASP A 101 -3.98 10.66 -5.22
CA ASP A 101 -3.94 9.36 -4.57
C ASP A 101 -4.26 8.22 -5.53
N ASP A 102 -5.28 8.38 -6.39
CA ASP A 102 -5.59 7.43 -7.47
C ASP A 102 -4.40 7.23 -8.41
N VAL A 103 -3.75 8.33 -8.83
CA VAL A 103 -2.58 8.25 -9.73
C VAL A 103 -1.39 7.62 -9.01
N ALA A 104 -1.09 8.04 -7.77
CA ALA A 104 0.01 7.50 -6.97
C ALA A 104 -0.19 6.00 -6.68
N GLY A 105 -1.42 5.58 -6.34
CA GLY A 105 -1.76 4.18 -6.12
C GLY A 105 -1.55 3.33 -7.38
N ASN A 106 -1.93 3.84 -8.55
CA ASN A 106 -1.70 3.12 -9.82
C ASN A 106 -0.20 3.05 -10.16
N ILE A 107 0.58 4.08 -9.88
CA ILE A 107 2.04 4.04 -10.03
C ILE A 107 2.62 2.96 -9.11
N SER A 108 2.24 2.93 -7.84
CA SER A 108 2.70 1.94 -6.85
C SER A 108 2.38 0.52 -7.29
N MET A 109 1.15 0.26 -7.74
CA MET A 109 0.72 -1.05 -8.26
C MET A 109 1.61 -1.53 -9.41
N VAL A 110 1.99 -0.65 -10.33
CA VAL A 110 2.88 -1.02 -11.43
C VAL A 110 4.30 -1.22 -10.94
N MET A 111 4.79 -0.37 -10.01
CA MET A 111 6.14 -0.47 -9.44
C MET A 111 6.37 -1.79 -8.71
N GLU A 112 5.36 -2.35 -8.05
CA GLU A 112 5.42 -3.65 -7.36
C GLU A 112 5.72 -4.82 -8.30
N GLY A 113 5.44 -4.68 -9.59
CA GLY A 113 5.79 -5.68 -10.60
C GLY A 113 7.21 -5.59 -11.17
N PHE A 114 8.00 -4.59 -10.76
CA PHE A 114 9.39 -4.47 -11.18
C PHE A 114 10.32 -5.24 -10.25
N ASP A 115 11.16 -6.09 -10.81
CA ASP A 115 12.26 -6.71 -10.09
C ASP A 115 13.31 -5.66 -9.71
N PRO A 116 13.59 -5.43 -8.41
CA PRO A 116 14.48 -4.36 -7.96
C PRO A 116 15.94 -4.56 -8.34
N GLN A 117 16.36 -5.80 -8.69
CA GLN A 117 17.73 -6.10 -9.06
C GLN A 117 17.97 -5.83 -10.54
N THR A 118 17.01 -6.21 -11.38
CA THR A 118 17.13 -6.09 -12.85
C THR A 118 16.47 -4.82 -13.38
N LYS A 119 15.63 -4.16 -12.59
CA LYS A 119 14.79 -3.00 -12.96
C LYS A 119 13.85 -3.29 -14.13
N LYS A 120 13.51 -4.56 -14.32
CA LYS A 120 12.58 -5.00 -15.36
C LYS A 120 11.25 -5.37 -14.77
N TYR A 121 10.19 -5.04 -15.49
CA TYR A 121 8.86 -5.50 -15.13
C TYR A 121 8.76 -7.01 -15.40
N VAL A 122 8.43 -7.77 -14.38
CA VAL A 122 8.25 -9.23 -14.43
C VAL A 122 6.85 -9.66 -13.98
N GLY A 123 6.08 -8.73 -13.40
CA GLY A 123 4.78 -8.98 -12.79
C GLY A 123 4.89 -9.12 -11.27
N GLN A 124 3.88 -8.59 -10.58
CA GLN A 124 3.84 -8.57 -9.10
C GLN A 124 3.90 -10.00 -8.52
N ASP A 125 3.17 -10.93 -9.12
CA ASP A 125 3.17 -12.32 -8.67
C ASP A 125 4.56 -12.98 -8.76
N VAL A 126 5.37 -12.62 -9.76
CA VAL A 126 6.74 -13.12 -9.91
C VAL A 126 7.65 -12.50 -8.84
N VAL A 127 7.51 -11.19 -8.58
CA VAL A 127 8.29 -10.51 -7.53
C VAL A 127 8.00 -11.13 -6.16
N ILE A 128 6.72 -11.31 -5.81
CA ILE A 128 6.34 -11.93 -4.53
C ILE A 128 6.87 -13.36 -4.40
N LYS A 129 6.81 -14.17 -5.47
CA LYS A 129 7.37 -15.53 -5.47
C LYS A 129 8.89 -15.52 -5.26
N GLN A 130 9.61 -14.54 -5.80
CA GLN A 130 11.03 -14.36 -5.55
C GLN A 130 11.30 -14.00 -4.08
N GLU A 131 10.50 -13.11 -3.48
CA GLU A 131 10.60 -12.75 -2.07
C GLU A 131 10.32 -13.94 -1.16
N ILE A 132 9.29 -14.74 -1.46
CA ILE A 132 9.01 -16.01 -0.75
C ILE A 132 10.23 -16.92 -0.78
N ALA A 133 10.84 -17.11 -1.94
CA ALA A 133 12.03 -17.95 -2.07
C ALA A 133 13.23 -17.39 -1.27
N GLN A 134 13.42 -16.08 -1.22
CA GLN A 134 14.45 -15.44 -0.41
C GLN A 134 14.22 -15.64 1.09
N VAL A 135 12.99 -15.45 1.57
CA VAL A 135 12.62 -15.66 2.99
C VAL A 135 12.81 -17.12 3.40
N GLN A 136 12.46 -18.08 2.51
CA GLN A 136 12.69 -19.51 2.75
C GLN A 136 14.17 -19.87 2.84
N ALA A 137 15.01 -19.24 2.04
CA ALA A 137 16.44 -19.47 1.97
C ALA A 137 17.23 -18.80 3.12
N ASP A 138 16.65 -17.77 3.77
CA ASP A 138 17.33 -17.04 4.84
C ASP A 138 17.37 -17.86 6.14
N LYS A 139 18.52 -18.52 6.36
CA LYS A 139 18.77 -19.32 7.57
C LYS A 139 19.02 -18.49 8.83
N LYS A 140 19.22 -17.16 8.70
CA LYS A 140 19.48 -16.27 9.84
C LYS A 140 18.19 -15.71 10.43
N MET A 141 17.10 -15.73 9.67
CA MET A 141 15.81 -15.26 10.13
C MET A 141 15.23 -16.22 11.19
N PRO A 142 14.78 -15.71 12.36
CA PRO A 142 14.10 -16.50 13.38
C PRO A 142 12.89 -17.26 12.80
N ALA A 143 12.60 -18.45 13.33
CA ALA A 143 11.57 -19.31 12.77
C ALA A 143 10.16 -18.68 12.80
N ASN A 144 9.85 -17.92 13.87
CA ASN A 144 8.57 -17.23 14.00
C ASN A 144 8.44 -16.08 12.96
N ASP A 145 9.49 -15.27 12.83
CA ASP A 145 9.50 -14.13 11.88
C ASP A 145 9.39 -14.65 10.44
N ARG A 146 10.10 -15.76 10.13
CA ARG A 146 9.99 -16.41 8.81
C ARG A 146 8.58 -16.89 8.52
N LYS A 147 7.93 -17.54 9.52
CA LYS A 147 6.56 -18.01 9.35
C LYS A 147 5.59 -16.87 9.11
N GLU A 148 5.72 -15.78 9.85
CA GLU A 148 4.90 -14.58 9.70
C GLU A 148 5.11 -13.93 8.34
N ALA A 149 6.35 -13.70 7.92
CA ALA A 149 6.68 -13.14 6.61
C ALA A 149 6.14 -14.01 5.46
N LEU A 150 6.26 -15.34 5.54
CA LEU A 150 5.72 -16.24 4.53
C LEU A 150 4.19 -16.22 4.49
N ASN A 151 3.52 -16.09 5.62
CA ASN A 151 2.05 -15.95 5.64
C ASN A 151 1.63 -14.65 4.95
N GLN A 152 2.26 -13.52 5.30
CA GLN A 152 1.97 -12.23 4.69
C GLN A 152 2.18 -12.25 3.17
N LEU A 153 3.34 -12.74 2.70
CA LEU A 153 3.63 -12.84 1.27
C LEU A 153 2.66 -13.80 0.53
N ASN A 154 2.25 -14.89 1.16
CA ASN A 154 1.26 -15.79 0.55
C ASN A 154 -0.14 -15.17 0.49
N ASP A 155 -0.52 -14.35 1.45
CA ASP A 155 -1.80 -13.62 1.40
C ASP A 155 -1.75 -12.48 0.37
N GLU A 156 -0.63 -11.76 0.30
CA GLU A 156 -0.39 -10.78 -0.77
C GLU A 156 -0.47 -11.43 -2.16
N LEU A 157 0.16 -12.59 -2.36
CA LEU A 157 0.11 -13.30 -3.64
C LEU A 157 -1.32 -13.66 -4.07
N LYS A 158 -2.23 -13.93 -3.12
CA LYS A 158 -3.64 -14.22 -3.42
C LYS A 158 -4.43 -12.96 -3.81
N SER A 159 -3.99 -11.79 -3.35
CA SER A 159 -4.64 -10.50 -3.61
C SER A 159 -4.14 -9.79 -4.87
N VAL A 160 -3.11 -10.33 -5.53
CA VAL A 160 -2.58 -9.76 -6.78
C VAL A 160 -3.68 -9.57 -7.81
N THR A 161 -3.86 -8.33 -8.24
CA THR A 161 -4.84 -7.97 -9.27
C THR A 161 -4.13 -7.72 -10.60
N PRO A 162 -4.57 -8.35 -11.70
CA PRO A 162 -3.99 -8.10 -13.01
C PRO A 162 -4.09 -6.64 -13.44
N LEU A 163 -3.07 -6.13 -14.13
CA LEU A 163 -3.11 -4.78 -14.68
C LEU A 163 -4.15 -4.68 -15.81
N GLN A 164 -5.12 -3.77 -15.65
CA GLN A 164 -6.11 -3.44 -16.69
C GLN A 164 -5.51 -2.55 -17.80
N PHE A 165 -4.44 -1.81 -17.47
CA PHE A 165 -3.73 -0.92 -18.39
C PHE A 165 -2.27 -1.34 -18.53
N PRO A 166 -1.95 -2.36 -19.35
CA PRO A 166 -0.57 -2.85 -19.51
C PRO A 166 0.41 -1.77 -20.02
N ALA A 167 -0.09 -0.78 -20.76
CA ALA A 167 0.72 0.35 -21.25
C ALA A 167 1.33 1.19 -20.09
N ASN A 168 0.74 1.13 -18.90
CA ASN A 168 1.30 1.81 -17.72
C ASN A 168 2.70 1.30 -17.37
N VAL A 169 3.03 0.05 -17.71
CA VAL A 169 4.37 -0.52 -17.48
C VAL A 169 5.45 0.29 -18.19
N ASP A 170 5.22 0.63 -19.47
CA ASP A 170 6.18 1.41 -20.25
C ASP A 170 6.29 2.84 -19.72
N VAL A 171 5.15 3.44 -19.35
CA VAL A 171 5.12 4.80 -18.82
C VAL A 171 5.86 4.88 -17.48
N VAL A 172 5.56 3.99 -16.54
CA VAL A 172 6.22 3.94 -15.21
C VAL A 172 7.69 3.55 -15.34
N GLY A 173 8.01 2.60 -16.22
CA GLY A 173 9.37 2.14 -16.46
C GLY A 173 10.35 3.24 -16.87
N LYS A 174 9.91 4.24 -17.64
CA LYS A 174 10.73 5.43 -17.98
C LYS A 174 11.19 6.21 -16.74
N TYR A 175 10.41 6.16 -15.67
CA TYR A 175 10.65 6.92 -14.43
C TYR A 175 11.08 6.03 -13.26
N TYR A 176 11.33 4.74 -13.51
CA TYR A 176 11.57 3.75 -12.45
C TYR A 176 12.58 4.22 -11.40
N ASP A 177 13.75 4.71 -11.83
CA ASP A 177 14.80 5.12 -10.89
C ASP A 177 14.36 6.30 -10.00
N LYS A 178 13.70 7.30 -10.58
CA LYS A 178 13.18 8.46 -9.84
C LYS A 178 12.07 8.08 -8.87
N LEU A 179 11.17 7.19 -9.31
CA LEU A 179 10.09 6.69 -8.47
C LEU A 179 10.64 5.83 -7.34
N SER A 180 11.56 4.92 -7.63
CA SER A 180 12.20 4.08 -6.61
C SER A 180 12.95 4.92 -5.57
N GLU A 181 13.68 5.96 -5.97
CA GLU A 181 14.34 6.90 -5.07
C GLU A 181 13.31 7.65 -4.21
N ALA A 182 12.28 8.21 -4.84
CA ALA A 182 11.24 8.96 -4.13
C ALA A 182 10.48 8.09 -3.11
N MET A 183 10.22 6.82 -3.44
CA MET A 183 9.51 5.88 -2.53
C MET A 183 10.41 5.34 -1.41
N SER A 184 11.73 5.38 -1.56
CA SER A 184 12.68 4.91 -0.53
C SER A 184 12.99 5.94 0.56
N GLN A 185 12.56 7.20 0.40
CA GLN A 185 12.83 8.31 1.32
C GLN A 185 11.80 8.45 2.45
N ASN A 186 10.95 7.45 2.67
CA ASN A 186 9.94 7.41 3.75
C ASN A 186 10.42 6.63 4.96
#